data_3ac2da65140d99980a6758d618e278e4
#
_entry.id   3ac2da65140d99980a6758d618e278e4
#
_cell.length_a   1.000
_cell.length_b   1.000
_cell.length_c   1.000
_cell.angle_alpha   90.00
_cell.angle_beta   90.00
_cell.angle_gamma   90.00
#
_symmetry.space_group_name_H-M   'P 1'
#
loop_
_entity.id
_entity.type
_entity.pdbx_description
1 polymer ?
#
loop_
_entity_poly.entity_id
_entity_poly.type
_entity_poly.pdbx_seq_one_letter_code
_entity_poly.pdbx_strand_id
1 'polypeptide(L)'
;LANVQPNQEAYDNMVQGIYKERQDNKLSKYYILYRGMFNYGRYGEDSPMKHIFSNEELKKIDVNNLVAKIKELTSYEHYVYYYGKKELAEAKTILEKHHKTPETLKPLIAAKEFPELDINKNQVFFVDYDMVQTEMLLFTKQKPYTEGDLPMINLFNEYFGSGLSSIVFQEIREAKALAYSAYSFVTTPSKPDRSHYVQAYIGTQVDKQKEATKAMLELMNNMPEVNDQYEGAKLAALKKIETSRTKENSLFWRFLSAKE
;
A
#
# COMPACT_ATOMS: atom_id res chain seq x y z
N LEU A 1 -9.87 -5.93 -24.67
CA LEU A 1 -10.44 -4.58 -24.59
C LEU A 1 -11.31 -4.26 -25.84
N ALA A 2 -10.83 -4.54 -27.05
CA ALA A 2 -11.53 -4.15 -28.29
C ALA A 2 -12.96 -4.74 -28.42
N ASN A 3 -13.20 -5.93 -27.88
CA ASN A 3 -14.46 -6.66 -28.04
C ASN A 3 -15.39 -6.53 -26.82
N VAL A 4 -15.09 -5.65 -25.88
CA VAL A 4 -15.96 -5.43 -24.72
C VAL A 4 -17.30 -4.87 -25.17
N GLN A 5 -18.39 -5.40 -24.62
CA GLN A 5 -19.76 -4.98 -24.91
C GLN A 5 -20.40 -4.42 -23.63
N PRO A 6 -21.29 -3.45 -23.74
CA PRO A 6 -22.04 -2.95 -22.61
C PRO A 6 -22.96 -4.04 -22.05
N ASN A 7 -22.97 -4.16 -20.72
CA ASN A 7 -23.86 -5.07 -19.99
C ASN A 7 -24.35 -4.35 -18.75
N GLN A 8 -25.58 -3.86 -18.78
CA GLN A 8 -26.19 -3.10 -17.70
C GLN A 8 -26.33 -3.93 -16.43
N GLU A 9 -26.78 -5.17 -16.53
CA GLU A 9 -26.96 -6.08 -15.39
C GLU A 9 -25.62 -6.31 -14.65
N ALA A 10 -24.53 -6.57 -15.39
CA ALA A 10 -23.21 -6.74 -14.81
C ALA A 10 -22.73 -5.46 -14.13
N TYR A 11 -23.02 -4.29 -14.70
CA TYR A 11 -22.71 -3.00 -14.08
C TYR A 11 -23.50 -2.80 -12.78
N ASP A 12 -24.80 -3.03 -12.79
CA ASP A 12 -25.67 -2.87 -11.62
C ASP A 12 -25.22 -3.80 -10.48
N ASN A 13 -24.89 -5.05 -10.79
CA ASN A 13 -24.35 -6.01 -9.82
C ASN A 13 -23.01 -5.53 -9.23
N MET A 14 -22.11 -4.99 -10.05
CA MET A 14 -20.85 -4.39 -9.59
C MET A 14 -21.12 -3.21 -8.65
N VAL A 15 -22.03 -2.31 -8.99
CA VAL A 15 -22.39 -1.15 -8.15
C VAL A 15 -22.99 -1.58 -6.82
N GLN A 16 -23.87 -2.60 -6.81
CA GLN A 16 -24.39 -3.18 -5.56
C GLN A 16 -23.25 -3.78 -4.71
N GLY A 17 -22.28 -4.43 -5.34
CA GLY A 17 -21.07 -4.91 -4.67
C GLY A 17 -20.28 -3.78 -4.00
N ILE A 18 -20.09 -2.65 -4.71
CA ILE A 18 -19.43 -1.45 -4.17
C ILE A 18 -20.21 -0.89 -2.97
N TYR A 19 -21.54 -0.83 -3.04
CA TYR A 19 -22.34 -0.34 -1.92
C TYR A 19 -22.19 -1.21 -0.68
N LYS A 20 -22.25 -2.52 -0.87
CA LYS A 20 -22.03 -3.48 0.22
C LYS A 20 -20.63 -3.34 0.81
N GLU A 21 -19.60 -3.31 -0.02
CA GLU A 21 -18.21 -3.10 0.41
C GLU A 21 -18.05 -1.81 1.23
N ARG A 22 -18.67 -0.70 0.80
CA ARG A 22 -18.63 0.57 1.54
C ARG A 22 -19.31 0.47 2.91
N GLN A 23 -20.37 -0.31 3.03
CA GLN A 23 -21.03 -0.56 4.33
C GLN A 23 -20.14 -1.42 5.22
N ASP A 24 -19.62 -2.51 4.68
CA ASP A 24 -18.73 -3.43 5.41
C ASP A 24 -17.46 -2.72 5.88
N ASN A 25 -16.91 -1.84 5.05
CA ASN A 25 -15.72 -1.04 5.38
C ASN A 25 -15.93 -0.08 6.56
N LYS A 26 -17.15 0.45 6.75
CA LYS A 26 -17.48 1.26 7.94
C LYS A 26 -17.48 0.47 9.24
N LEU A 27 -17.65 -0.85 9.15
CA LEU A 27 -17.63 -1.78 10.27
C LEU A 27 -16.28 -2.49 10.42
N SER A 28 -15.32 -2.21 9.56
CA SER A 28 -14.01 -2.82 9.59
C SER A 28 -13.03 -1.95 10.38
N LYS A 29 -12.61 -2.40 11.56
CA LYS A 29 -11.58 -1.73 12.37
C LYS A 29 -10.29 -1.48 11.58
N TYR A 30 -9.86 -2.45 10.75
CA TYR A 30 -8.69 -2.30 9.88
C TYR A 30 -8.88 -1.17 8.85
N TYR A 31 -10.04 -1.12 8.20
CA TYR A 31 -10.33 -0.08 7.22
C TYR A 31 -10.41 1.30 7.88
N ILE A 32 -11.04 1.40 9.04
CA ILE A 32 -11.13 2.64 9.81
C ILE A 32 -9.72 3.13 10.17
N LEU A 33 -8.87 2.27 10.73
CA LEU A 33 -7.53 2.64 11.16
C LEU A 33 -6.62 3.01 9.98
N TYR A 34 -6.50 2.12 8.98
CA TYR A 34 -5.49 2.28 7.91
C TYR A 34 -5.99 3.09 6.71
N ARG A 35 -7.29 3.06 6.41
CA ARG A 35 -7.84 3.83 5.28
C ARG A 35 -8.46 5.14 5.73
N GLY A 36 -9.17 5.14 6.85
CA GLY A 36 -9.77 6.36 7.40
C GLY A 36 -8.75 7.23 8.12
N MET A 37 -8.37 6.81 9.31
CA MET A 37 -7.57 7.63 10.24
C MET A 37 -6.16 7.92 9.72
N PHE A 38 -5.45 6.93 9.19
CA PHE A 38 -4.09 7.13 8.65
C PHE A 38 -4.10 8.06 7.43
N ASN A 39 -5.05 7.91 6.50
CA ASN A 39 -5.16 8.83 5.38
C ASN A 39 -5.53 10.25 5.82
N TYR A 40 -6.43 10.40 6.82
CA TYR A 40 -6.72 11.71 7.38
C TYR A 40 -5.50 12.36 8.03
N GLY A 41 -4.74 11.60 8.81
CA GLY A 41 -3.50 12.09 9.41
C GLY A 41 -2.42 12.47 8.38
N ARG A 42 -2.43 11.82 7.21
CA ARG A 42 -1.47 12.06 6.13
C ARG A 42 -1.86 13.20 5.21
N TYR A 43 -3.14 13.35 4.88
CA TYR A 43 -3.63 14.28 3.86
C TYR A 43 -4.65 15.31 4.38
N GLY A 44 -5.16 15.13 5.60
CA GLY A 44 -6.22 15.97 6.13
C GLY A 44 -7.55 15.77 5.40
N GLU A 45 -8.25 16.87 5.20
CA GLU A 45 -9.59 16.85 4.61
C GLU A 45 -9.59 16.59 3.09
N ASP A 46 -8.57 17.01 2.35
CA ASP A 46 -8.42 16.72 0.90
C ASP A 46 -7.66 15.41 0.66
N SER A 47 -8.18 14.33 1.23
CA SER A 47 -7.62 12.99 1.11
C SER A 47 -8.07 12.30 -0.19
N PRO A 48 -7.21 11.46 -0.81
CA PRO A 48 -7.61 10.61 -1.94
C PRO A 48 -8.89 9.81 -1.68
N MET A 49 -9.18 9.48 -0.42
CA MET A 49 -10.37 8.75 -0.01
C MET A 49 -11.69 9.52 -0.24
N LYS A 50 -11.62 10.85 -0.37
CA LYS A 50 -12.80 11.69 -0.68
C LYS A 50 -13.01 11.87 -2.18
N HIS A 51 -12.03 11.55 -3.01
CA HIS A 51 -12.09 11.68 -4.47
C HIS A 51 -12.48 10.37 -5.16
N ILE A 52 -13.54 9.76 -4.67
CA ILE A 52 -14.18 8.57 -5.25
C ILE A 52 -15.60 8.92 -5.64
N PHE A 53 -16.14 8.27 -6.65
CA PHE A 53 -17.55 8.46 -7.02
C PHE A 53 -18.47 8.19 -5.84
N SER A 54 -19.39 9.09 -5.58
CA SER A 54 -20.50 8.88 -4.65
C SER A 54 -21.44 7.78 -5.14
N ASN A 55 -22.29 7.27 -4.28
CA ASN A 55 -23.30 6.29 -4.67
C ASN A 55 -24.26 6.84 -5.75
N GLU A 56 -24.56 8.13 -5.67
CA GLU A 56 -25.45 8.80 -6.64
C GLU A 56 -24.76 9.02 -7.99
N GLU A 57 -23.48 9.29 -7.99
CA GLU A 57 -22.69 9.40 -9.24
C GLU A 57 -22.53 8.04 -9.90
N LEU A 58 -22.28 6.96 -9.14
CA LEU A 58 -22.21 5.60 -9.68
C LEU A 58 -23.51 5.22 -10.39
N LYS A 59 -24.69 5.56 -9.83
CA LYS A 59 -25.97 5.28 -10.46
C LYS A 59 -26.18 6.00 -11.80
N LYS A 60 -25.50 7.11 -12.02
CA LYS A 60 -25.65 7.94 -13.23
C LYS A 60 -24.67 7.59 -14.34
N ILE A 61 -23.74 6.68 -14.10
CA ILE A 61 -22.78 6.28 -15.14
C ILE A 61 -23.50 5.48 -16.23
N ASP A 62 -23.39 5.94 -17.47
CA ASP A 62 -23.83 5.21 -18.65
C ASP A 62 -22.80 4.13 -19.00
N VAL A 63 -23.23 2.89 -19.04
CA VAL A 63 -22.40 1.72 -19.36
C VAL A 63 -21.79 1.82 -20.76
N ASN A 64 -22.48 2.45 -21.73
CA ASN A 64 -21.92 2.67 -23.06
C ASN A 64 -20.73 3.59 -23.03
N ASN A 65 -20.79 4.68 -22.22
CA ASN A 65 -19.68 5.59 -22.02
C ASN A 65 -18.51 4.91 -21.31
N LEU A 66 -18.78 4.03 -20.33
CA LEU A 66 -17.75 3.23 -19.67
C LEU A 66 -17.04 2.30 -20.65
N VAL A 67 -17.80 1.59 -21.50
CA VAL A 67 -17.26 0.71 -22.54
C VAL A 67 -16.45 1.50 -23.56
N ALA A 68 -16.92 2.69 -23.97
CA ALA A 68 -16.17 3.56 -24.87
C ALA A 68 -14.79 3.94 -24.26
N LYS A 69 -14.75 4.31 -22.97
CA LYS A 69 -13.50 4.59 -22.26
C LYS A 69 -12.58 3.37 -22.17
N ILE A 70 -13.12 2.17 -21.92
CA ILE A 70 -12.34 0.93 -21.90
C ILE A 70 -11.71 0.65 -23.27
N LYS A 71 -12.45 0.85 -24.35
CA LYS A 71 -11.93 0.71 -25.73
C LYS A 71 -10.86 1.74 -26.05
N GLU A 72 -10.97 2.94 -25.50
CA GLU A 72 -10.01 4.03 -25.68
C GLU A 72 -8.66 3.77 -24.99
N LEU A 73 -8.59 2.88 -23.98
CA LEU A 73 -7.34 2.64 -23.22
C LEU A 73 -6.15 2.27 -24.10
N THR A 74 -6.36 1.57 -25.23
CA THR A 74 -5.30 1.21 -26.17
C THR A 74 -4.77 2.40 -27.00
N SER A 75 -5.40 3.56 -26.90
CA SER A 75 -4.93 4.80 -27.56
C SER A 75 -3.95 5.61 -26.70
N TYR A 76 -3.75 5.26 -25.44
CA TYR A 76 -2.79 5.90 -24.56
C TYR A 76 -1.45 5.15 -24.55
N GLU A 77 -0.40 5.82 -24.12
CA GLU A 77 0.89 5.18 -23.85
C GLU A 77 0.71 4.06 -22.83
N HIS A 78 1.21 2.87 -23.15
CA HIS A 78 1.08 1.71 -22.27
C HIS A 78 2.17 0.68 -22.54
N TYR A 79 2.37 -0.23 -21.60
CA TYR A 79 3.26 -1.38 -21.73
C TYR A 79 2.46 -2.66 -21.89
N VAL A 80 2.94 -3.55 -22.75
CA VAL A 80 2.46 -4.93 -22.84
C VAL A 80 3.53 -5.83 -22.27
N TYR A 81 3.21 -6.50 -21.19
CA TYR A 81 4.07 -7.49 -20.57
C TYR A 81 3.59 -8.89 -20.93
N TYR A 82 4.51 -9.71 -21.45
CA TYR A 82 4.25 -11.11 -21.75
C TYR A 82 5.21 -12.00 -20.97
N TYR A 83 4.64 -12.97 -20.28
CA TYR A 83 5.37 -14.07 -19.65
C TYR A 83 4.68 -15.38 -20.05
N GLY A 84 5.42 -16.32 -20.68
CA GLY A 84 4.85 -17.58 -21.13
C GLY A 84 5.85 -18.41 -21.94
N LYS A 85 5.36 -19.52 -22.49
CA LYS A 85 6.20 -20.52 -23.20
C LYS A 85 6.57 -20.14 -24.64
N LYS A 86 5.90 -19.14 -25.22
CA LYS A 86 6.15 -18.75 -26.61
C LYS A 86 7.42 -17.92 -26.72
N GLU A 87 8.16 -18.13 -27.79
CA GLU A 87 9.29 -17.30 -28.14
C GLU A 87 8.86 -15.85 -28.40
N LEU A 88 9.75 -14.90 -28.14
CA LEU A 88 9.48 -13.47 -28.28
C LEU A 88 8.94 -13.10 -29.67
N ALA A 89 9.52 -13.67 -30.73
CA ALA A 89 9.10 -13.41 -32.11
C ALA A 89 7.65 -13.86 -32.36
N GLU A 90 7.25 -15.02 -31.85
CA GLU A 90 5.88 -15.54 -31.95
C GLU A 90 4.92 -14.66 -31.15
N ALA A 91 5.25 -14.32 -29.91
CA ALA A 91 4.46 -13.46 -29.08
C ALA A 91 4.25 -12.08 -29.72
N LYS A 92 5.31 -11.49 -30.28
CA LYS A 92 5.27 -10.23 -31.01
C LYS A 92 4.32 -10.28 -32.20
N THR A 93 4.41 -11.32 -33.03
CA THR A 93 3.53 -11.52 -34.18
C THR A 93 2.06 -11.58 -33.79
N ILE A 94 1.75 -12.28 -32.69
CA ILE A 94 0.38 -12.38 -32.18
C ILE A 94 -0.10 -11.01 -31.68
N LEU A 95 0.74 -10.27 -30.94
CA LEU A 95 0.43 -8.93 -30.46
C LEU A 95 0.18 -7.96 -31.61
N GLU A 96 1.08 -7.90 -32.59
CA GLU A 96 0.93 -7.05 -33.78
C GLU A 96 -0.37 -7.34 -34.57
N LYS A 97 -0.81 -8.60 -34.60
CA LYS A 97 -2.05 -9.00 -35.23
C LYS A 97 -3.28 -8.57 -34.46
N HIS A 98 -3.29 -8.69 -33.15
CA HIS A 98 -4.50 -8.58 -32.32
C HIS A 98 -4.56 -7.33 -31.46
N HIS A 99 -3.42 -6.72 -31.11
CA HIS A 99 -3.34 -5.50 -30.31
C HIS A 99 -3.18 -4.30 -31.22
N LYS A 100 -4.30 -3.72 -31.62
CA LYS A 100 -4.30 -2.55 -32.51
C LYS A 100 -4.26 -1.27 -31.71
N THR A 101 -3.34 -0.40 -32.07
CA THR A 101 -3.17 0.94 -31.52
C THR A 101 -3.17 1.97 -32.65
N PRO A 102 -3.54 3.22 -32.41
CA PRO A 102 -3.33 4.30 -33.39
C PRO A 102 -1.82 4.52 -33.64
N GLU A 103 -1.47 5.13 -34.77
CA GLU A 103 -0.07 5.48 -35.10
C GLU A 103 0.56 6.40 -34.06
N THR A 104 -0.22 7.34 -33.53
CA THR A 104 0.22 8.26 -32.47
C THR A 104 -0.57 7.95 -31.20
N LEU A 105 0.13 7.56 -30.15
CA LEU A 105 -0.46 7.34 -28.84
C LEU A 105 -0.66 8.67 -28.10
N LYS A 106 -1.75 8.74 -27.35
CA LYS A 106 -2.02 9.87 -26.46
C LYS A 106 -1.13 9.77 -25.21
N PRO A 107 -0.64 10.90 -24.69
CA PRO A 107 0.05 10.91 -23.40
C PRO A 107 -0.90 10.50 -22.28
N LEU A 108 -0.36 9.94 -21.21
CA LEU A 108 -1.15 9.62 -20.01
C LEU A 108 -1.74 10.90 -19.41
N ILE A 109 -2.98 10.78 -18.94
CA ILE A 109 -3.65 11.89 -18.23
C ILE A 109 -2.94 12.08 -16.88
N ALA A 110 -2.58 13.33 -16.58
CA ALA A 110 -1.96 13.67 -15.31
C ALA A 110 -2.88 13.29 -14.13
N ALA A 111 -2.33 12.57 -13.16
CA ALA A 111 -3.07 12.23 -11.94
C ALA A 111 -3.26 13.48 -11.07
N LYS A 112 -4.38 13.55 -10.35
CA LYS A 112 -4.55 14.56 -9.30
C LYS A 112 -3.51 14.33 -8.21
N GLU A 113 -2.78 15.36 -7.85
CA GLU A 113 -1.83 15.32 -6.74
C GLU A 113 -2.53 15.65 -5.42
N PHE A 114 -2.13 14.95 -4.37
CA PHE A 114 -2.59 15.17 -3.00
C PHE A 114 -1.36 15.48 -2.14
N PRO A 115 -1.18 16.73 -1.70
CA PRO A 115 -0.03 17.09 -0.87
C PRO A 115 -0.12 16.41 0.49
N GLU A 116 1.01 15.87 0.94
CA GLU A 116 1.14 15.28 2.27
C GLU A 116 1.30 16.39 3.31
N LEU A 117 0.53 16.33 4.39
CA LEU A 117 0.63 17.28 5.50
C LEU A 117 1.98 17.16 6.20
N ASP A 118 2.48 18.29 6.71
CA ASP A 118 3.61 18.30 7.61
C ASP A 118 3.16 18.00 9.03
N ILE A 119 3.94 17.16 9.73
CA ILE A 119 3.67 16.76 11.12
C ILE A 119 4.53 17.62 12.05
N ASN A 120 4.02 18.80 12.38
CA ASN A 120 4.73 19.80 13.20
C ASN A 120 4.42 19.71 14.70
N LYS A 121 3.44 18.88 15.08
CA LYS A 121 3.01 18.67 16.46
C LYS A 121 2.43 17.29 16.66
N ASN A 122 2.51 16.78 17.87
CA ASN A 122 1.83 15.54 18.23
C ASN A 122 0.32 15.73 18.19
N GLN A 123 -0.37 14.80 17.54
CA GLN A 123 -1.82 14.76 17.41
C GLN A 123 -2.31 13.34 17.72
N VAL A 124 -3.46 13.24 18.35
CA VAL A 124 -4.12 11.97 18.61
C VAL A 124 -5.49 12.02 17.95
N PHE A 125 -5.73 11.08 17.05
CA PHE A 125 -7.05 10.84 16.46
C PHE A 125 -7.68 9.64 17.15
N PHE A 126 -8.93 9.74 17.47
CA PHE A 126 -9.66 8.72 18.20
C PHE A 126 -10.99 8.41 17.51
N VAL A 127 -11.30 7.13 17.42
CA VAL A 127 -12.61 6.62 16.97
C VAL A 127 -13.10 5.62 18.01
N ASP A 128 -14.29 5.88 18.56
CA ASP A 128 -14.96 4.93 19.42
C ASP A 128 -15.47 3.76 18.59
N TYR A 129 -15.14 2.55 19.02
CA TYR A 129 -15.46 1.32 18.32
C TYR A 129 -15.69 0.19 19.33
N ASP A 130 -16.80 -0.54 19.19
CA ASP A 130 -17.14 -1.66 20.08
C ASP A 130 -16.19 -2.83 19.83
N MET A 131 -15.14 -2.89 20.65
CA MET A 131 -14.13 -3.96 20.60
C MET A 131 -13.47 -4.18 21.96
N VAL A 132 -13.06 -5.42 22.21
CA VAL A 132 -12.40 -5.82 23.47
C VAL A 132 -10.94 -5.35 23.54
N GLN A 133 -10.35 -5.04 22.41
CA GLN A 133 -8.95 -4.62 22.27
C GLN A 133 -8.87 -3.17 21.80
N THR A 134 -7.76 -2.53 22.09
CA THR A 134 -7.40 -1.24 21.48
C THR A 134 -6.39 -1.48 20.35
N GLU A 135 -6.64 -0.86 19.20
CA GLU A 135 -5.68 -0.83 18.10
C GLU A 135 -5.14 0.58 17.92
N MET A 136 -3.83 0.71 17.86
CA MET A 136 -3.14 1.97 17.74
C MET A 136 -2.16 1.94 16.59
N LEU A 137 -2.12 3.02 15.82
CA LEU A 137 -1.11 3.24 14.80
C LEU A 137 -0.42 4.57 15.08
N LEU A 138 0.83 4.51 15.49
CA LEU A 138 1.71 5.66 15.58
C LEU A 138 2.38 5.84 14.23
N PHE A 139 2.48 7.08 13.76
CA PHE A 139 3.25 7.35 12.54
C PHE A 139 3.86 8.75 12.55
N THR A 140 4.97 8.88 11.85
CA THR A 140 5.63 10.16 11.62
C THR A 140 6.16 10.23 10.20
N LYS A 141 5.99 11.41 9.58
CA LYS A 141 6.51 11.71 8.25
C LYS A 141 8.01 11.88 8.32
N GLN A 142 8.71 11.31 7.35
CA GLN A 142 10.16 11.41 7.19
C GLN A 142 10.50 12.24 5.94
N LYS A 143 11.78 12.29 5.60
CA LYS A 143 12.26 12.90 4.37
C LYS A 143 11.61 12.30 3.12
N PRO A 144 11.63 12.99 1.98
CA PRO A 144 11.26 12.41 0.71
C PRO A 144 12.07 11.15 0.39
N TYR A 145 11.45 10.24 -0.33
CA TYR A 145 12.07 8.99 -0.73
C TYR A 145 13.25 9.20 -1.68
N THR A 146 14.32 8.46 -1.46
CA THR A 146 15.41 8.29 -2.42
C THR A 146 15.72 6.80 -2.56
N GLU A 147 16.06 6.32 -3.76
CA GLU A 147 16.38 4.90 -3.99
C GLU A 147 17.55 4.40 -3.16
N GLY A 148 18.52 5.27 -2.88
CA GLY A 148 19.67 4.95 -2.03
C GLY A 148 19.29 4.55 -0.60
N ASP A 149 18.09 4.90 -0.13
CA ASP A 149 17.60 4.54 1.21
C ASP A 149 17.08 3.10 1.33
N LEU A 150 16.71 2.47 0.20
CA LEU A 150 16.06 1.16 0.18
C LEU A 150 16.83 0.06 0.94
N PRO A 151 18.15 -0.12 0.76
CA PRO A 151 18.88 -1.16 1.48
C PRO A 151 18.79 -0.98 3.00
N MET A 152 18.92 0.25 3.47
CA MET A 152 18.85 0.58 4.90
C MET A 152 17.45 0.38 5.45
N ILE A 153 16.41 0.83 4.71
CA ILE A 153 15.01 0.67 5.09
C ILE A 153 14.65 -0.82 5.17
N ASN A 154 15.06 -1.62 4.19
CA ASN A 154 14.79 -3.05 4.19
C ASN A 154 15.47 -3.74 5.39
N LEU A 155 16.71 -3.40 5.68
CA LEU A 155 17.42 -3.94 6.83
C LEU A 155 16.78 -3.50 8.15
N PHE A 156 16.44 -2.22 8.28
CA PHE A 156 15.72 -1.71 9.45
C PHE A 156 14.39 -2.44 9.67
N ASN A 157 13.61 -2.62 8.62
CA ASN A 157 12.31 -3.30 8.71
C ASN A 157 12.47 -4.76 9.16
N GLU A 158 13.49 -5.48 8.68
CA GLU A 158 13.78 -6.85 9.13
C GLU A 158 14.27 -6.90 10.59
N TYR A 159 15.15 -5.99 10.95
CA TYR A 159 15.78 -5.97 12.28
C TYR A 159 14.81 -5.48 13.36
N PHE A 160 14.24 -4.29 13.14
CA PHE A 160 13.47 -3.62 14.17
C PHE A 160 12.02 -4.04 14.24
N GLY A 161 11.34 -4.13 13.10
CA GLY A 161 9.90 -4.00 13.13
C GLY A 161 9.05 -5.07 12.52
N SER A 162 9.57 -5.93 11.64
CA SER A 162 8.71 -6.92 10.98
C SER A 162 9.26 -8.34 11.08
N GLY A 163 8.40 -9.26 11.48
CA GLY A 163 8.75 -10.67 11.64
C GLY A 163 8.94 -11.09 13.09
N LEU A 164 8.97 -12.42 13.29
CA LEU A 164 8.99 -13.04 14.62
C LEU A 164 10.29 -12.78 15.39
N SER A 165 11.38 -12.52 14.71
CA SER A 165 12.69 -12.24 15.31
C SER A 165 12.99 -10.75 15.47
N SER A 166 12.07 -9.85 15.06
CA SER A 166 12.29 -8.40 15.16
C SER A 166 12.29 -7.92 16.61
N ILE A 167 13.01 -6.83 16.87
CA ILE A 167 13.09 -6.21 18.20
C ILE A 167 11.71 -5.91 18.76
N VAL A 168 10.83 -5.28 17.98
CA VAL A 168 9.47 -4.92 18.44
C VAL A 168 8.66 -6.16 18.82
N PHE A 169 8.72 -7.21 18.01
CA PHE A 169 7.98 -8.44 18.30
C PHE A 169 8.49 -9.10 19.59
N GLN A 170 9.80 -9.26 19.70
CA GLN A 170 10.43 -9.91 20.85
C GLN A 170 10.21 -9.14 22.15
N GLU A 171 10.35 -7.82 22.12
CA GLU A 171 10.25 -6.98 23.32
C GLU A 171 8.79 -6.73 23.74
N ILE A 172 7.91 -6.38 22.81
CA ILE A 172 6.53 -5.96 23.16
C ILE A 172 5.63 -7.18 23.37
N ARG A 173 5.73 -8.18 22.50
CA ARG A 173 4.84 -9.34 22.54
C ARG A 173 5.40 -10.47 23.40
N GLU A 174 6.63 -10.92 23.13
CA GLU A 174 7.17 -12.13 23.78
C GLU A 174 7.67 -11.84 25.19
N ALA A 175 8.54 -10.86 25.37
CA ALA A 175 9.16 -10.60 26.67
C ALA A 175 8.21 -9.91 27.65
N LYS A 176 7.47 -8.88 27.22
CA LYS A 176 6.61 -8.08 28.09
C LYS A 176 5.14 -8.49 28.08
N ALA A 177 4.72 -9.31 27.12
CA ALA A 177 3.33 -9.73 26.94
C ALA A 177 2.32 -8.55 26.92
N LEU A 178 2.73 -7.40 26.36
CA LEU A 178 1.96 -6.17 26.37
C LEU A 178 1.00 -6.08 25.19
N ALA A 179 1.23 -6.80 24.11
CA ALA A 179 0.39 -6.75 22.93
C ALA A 179 0.19 -8.12 22.31
N TYR A 180 -0.98 -8.36 21.75
CA TYR A 180 -1.25 -9.53 20.92
C TYR A 180 -0.54 -9.42 19.57
N SER A 181 -0.51 -8.23 19.02
CA SER A 181 0.19 -7.92 17.77
C SER A 181 0.92 -6.60 17.89
N ALA A 182 2.21 -6.58 17.54
CA ALA A 182 3.03 -5.40 17.50
C ALA A 182 4.02 -5.49 16.36
N TYR A 183 4.18 -4.40 15.62
CA TYR A 183 5.17 -4.28 14.56
C TYR A 183 5.51 -2.82 14.29
N SER A 184 6.63 -2.58 13.66
CA SER A 184 7.02 -1.27 13.14
C SER A 184 7.63 -1.42 11.75
N PHE A 185 7.52 -0.42 10.92
CA PHE A 185 8.21 -0.39 9.64
C PHE A 185 8.32 1.02 9.08
N VAL A 186 9.30 1.23 8.23
CA VAL A 186 9.42 2.40 7.39
C VAL A 186 8.77 2.08 6.05
N THR A 187 7.79 2.90 5.63
CA THR A 187 7.12 2.73 4.34
C THR A 187 8.03 3.19 3.21
N THR A 188 7.93 2.52 2.08
CA THR A 188 8.55 2.97 0.83
C THR A 188 7.44 3.48 -0.08
N PRO A 189 7.40 4.77 -0.40
CA PRO A 189 6.41 5.31 -1.33
C PRO A 189 6.67 4.83 -2.76
N SER A 190 5.63 4.84 -3.58
CA SER A 190 5.70 4.45 -4.99
C SER A 190 6.26 5.54 -5.92
N LYS A 191 6.44 6.76 -5.42
CA LYS A 191 6.95 7.91 -6.18
C LYS A 191 8.08 8.60 -5.41
N PRO A 192 9.15 9.06 -6.10
CA PRO A 192 10.30 9.69 -5.46
C PRO A 192 10.00 10.98 -4.68
N ASP A 193 8.97 11.72 -5.08
CA ASP A 193 8.56 12.98 -4.45
C ASP A 193 7.72 12.79 -3.18
N ARG A 194 7.36 11.55 -2.84
CA ARG A 194 6.60 11.20 -1.65
C ARG A 194 7.51 10.89 -0.48
N SER A 195 7.01 11.17 0.73
CA SER A 195 7.76 10.94 1.95
C SER A 195 7.68 9.49 2.44
N HIS A 196 8.74 9.06 3.09
CA HIS A 196 8.67 7.89 3.96
C HIS A 196 7.84 8.20 5.20
N TYR A 197 7.23 7.16 5.76
CA TYR A 197 6.61 7.21 7.08
C TYR A 197 7.16 6.08 7.94
N VAL A 198 7.62 6.41 9.13
CA VAL A 198 7.83 5.41 10.18
C VAL A 198 6.46 5.14 10.79
N GLN A 199 6.07 3.88 10.82
CA GLN A 199 4.81 3.43 11.42
C GLN A 199 5.11 2.41 12.50
N ALA A 200 4.34 2.45 13.59
CA ALA A 200 4.33 1.42 14.61
C ALA A 200 2.89 1.09 15.00
N TYR A 201 2.56 -0.19 14.98
CA TYR A 201 1.24 -0.69 15.31
C TYR A 201 1.27 -1.49 16.61
N ILE A 202 0.23 -1.33 17.40
CA ILE A 202 0.01 -2.07 18.63
C ILE A 202 -1.46 -2.48 18.71
N GLY A 203 -1.72 -3.78 18.80
CA GLY A 203 -3.01 -4.34 19.17
C GLY A 203 -2.93 -4.92 20.57
N THR A 204 -3.59 -4.31 21.55
CA THR A 204 -3.47 -4.64 22.97
C THR A 204 -4.82 -4.63 23.71
N GLN A 205 -4.84 -5.14 24.90
CA GLN A 205 -5.97 -5.00 25.83
C GLN A 205 -6.07 -3.55 26.31
N VAL A 206 -7.29 -3.09 26.61
CA VAL A 206 -7.54 -1.71 27.02
C VAL A 206 -6.75 -1.31 28.28
N ASP A 207 -6.69 -2.20 29.25
CA ASP A 207 -5.95 -2.00 30.51
C ASP A 207 -4.43 -1.93 30.33
N LYS A 208 -3.88 -2.55 29.28
CA LYS A 208 -2.45 -2.51 28.94
C LYS A 208 -2.06 -1.40 27.95
N GLN A 209 -3.03 -0.67 27.42
CA GLN A 209 -2.80 0.35 26.39
C GLN A 209 -1.69 1.35 26.74
N LYS A 210 -1.75 1.90 27.94
CA LYS A 210 -0.78 2.92 28.41
C LYS A 210 0.64 2.37 28.46
N GLU A 211 0.79 1.18 29.00
CA GLU A 211 2.07 0.51 29.16
C GLU A 211 2.65 0.08 27.80
N ALA A 212 1.83 -0.51 26.94
CA ALA A 212 2.22 -0.91 25.59
C ALA A 212 2.66 0.30 24.73
N THR A 213 1.92 1.42 24.81
CA THR A 213 2.29 2.67 24.12
C THR A 213 3.64 3.20 24.62
N LYS A 214 3.83 3.24 25.94
CA LYS A 214 5.08 3.69 26.53
C LYS A 214 6.26 2.82 26.10
N ALA A 215 6.10 1.50 26.18
CA ALA A 215 7.14 0.54 25.76
C ALA A 215 7.51 0.67 24.27
N MET A 216 6.53 0.86 23.39
CA MET A 216 6.77 1.09 21.98
C MET A 216 7.55 2.38 21.73
N LEU A 217 7.16 3.48 22.37
CA LEU A 217 7.85 4.77 22.23
C LEU A 217 9.27 4.70 22.78
N GLU A 218 9.50 3.99 23.88
CA GLU A 218 10.84 3.74 24.42
C GLU A 218 11.71 2.97 23.43
N LEU A 219 11.19 1.91 22.80
CA LEU A 219 11.92 1.16 21.77
C LEU A 219 12.21 2.01 20.52
N MET A 220 11.26 2.82 20.08
CA MET A 220 11.45 3.69 18.92
C MET A 220 12.49 4.78 19.17
N ASN A 221 12.57 5.30 20.39
CA ASN A 221 13.54 6.35 20.77
C ASN A 221 14.92 5.79 21.15
N ASN A 222 14.95 4.56 21.66
CA ASN A 222 16.16 3.91 22.17
C ASN A 222 16.24 2.48 21.60
N MET A 223 16.41 2.38 20.27
CA MET A 223 16.51 1.09 19.59
C MET A 223 17.66 0.26 20.17
N PRO A 224 17.40 -0.95 20.70
CA PRO A 224 18.45 -1.81 21.23
C PRO A 224 19.43 -2.26 20.13
N GLU A 225 20.69 -2.40 20.48
CA GLU A 225 21.73 -3.00 19.64
C GLU A 225 21.91 -4.46 20.02
N VAL A 226 21.32 -5.39 19.23
CA VAL A 226 21.40 -6.83 19.47
C VAL A 226 22.02 -7.50 18.23
N ASN A 227 23.31 -7.85 18.37
CA ASN A 227 24.11 -8.32 17.25
C ASN A 227 23.54 -9.57 16.55
N ASP A 228 23.08 -10.55 17.30
CA ASP A 228 22.54 -11.80 16.74
C ASP A 228 21.25 -11.54 15.91
N GLN A 229 20.39 -10.65 16.39
CA GLN A 229 19.18 -10.25 15.65
C GLN A 229 19.55 -9.43 14.41
N TYR A 230 20.57 -8.59 14.47
CA TYR A 230 21.07 -7.82 13.34
C TYR A 230 21.61 -8.72 12.23
N GLU A 231 22.48 -9.67 12.56
CA GLU A 231 23.02 -10.62 11.57
C GLU A 231 21.91 -11.51 10.98
N GLY A 232 20.95 -11.94 11.79
CA GLY A 232 19.76 -12.66 11.34
C GLY A 232 18.91 -11.82 10.35
N ALA A 233 18.67 -10.56 10.66
CA ALA A 233 17.92 -9.63 9.80
C ALA A 233 18.63 -9.37 8.47
N LYS A 234 19.96 -9.20 8.50
CA LYS A 234 20.78 -9.03 7.30
C LYS A 234 20.71 -10.26 6.38
N LEU A 235 20.82 -11.46 6.96
CA LEU A 235 20.67 -12.70 6.20
C LEU A 235 19.25 -12.83 5.59
N ALA A 236 18.22 -12.51 6.35
CA ALA A 236 16.83 -12.52 5.89
C ALA A 236 16.60 -11.53 4.74
N ALA A 237 17.14 -10.31 4.85
CA ALA A 237 17.05 -9.29 3.80
C ALA A 237 17.73 -9.76 2.50
N LEU A 238 18.93 -10.34 2.59
CA LEU A 238 19.65 -10.90 1.44
C LEU A 238 18.84 -12.02 0.78
N LYS A 239 18.31 -12.94 1.58
CA LYS A 239 17.49 -14.06 1.07
C LYS A 239 16.20 -13.60 0.40
N LYS A 240 15.56 -12.53 0.90
CA LYS A 240 14.41 -11.90 0.24
C LYS A 240 14.78 -11.35 -1.13
N ILE A 241 15.93 -10.70 -1.26
CA ILE A 241 16.42 -10.18 -2.54
C ILE A 241 16.62 -11.35 -3.53
N GLU A 242 17.30 -12.43 -3.13
CA GLU A 242 17.50 -13.62 -3.95
C GLU A 242 16.17 -14.23 -4.40
N THR A 243 15.26 -14.48 -3.47
CA THR A 243 13.95 -15.05 -3.77
C THR A 243 13.09 -14.15 -4.67
N SER A 244 13.19 -12.82 -4.51
CA SER A 244 12.45 -11.89 -5.36
C SER A 244 12.87 -11.94 -6.83
N ARG A 245 14.11 -12.33 -7.11
CA ARG A 245 14.64 -12.44 -8.48
C ARG A 245 14.04 -13.59 -9.27
N THR A 246 13.47 -14.58 -8.59
CA THR A 246 12.86 -15.77 -9.24
C THR A 246 11.36 -15.60 -9.50
N LYS A 247 10.74 -14.52 -9.05
CA LYS A 247 9.31 -14.27 -9.24
C LYS A 247 9.07 -13.52 -10.54
N GLU A 248 8.35 -14.13 -11.46
CA GLU A 248 8.05 -13.61 -12.81
C GLU A 248 7.37 -12.22 -12.75
N ASN A 249 6.37 -12.09 -11.88
CA ASN A 249 5.63 -10.84 -11.72
C ASN A 249 6.51 -9.69 -11.23
N SER A 250 7.57 -9.99 -10.48
CA SER A 250 8.48 -8.96 -9.98
C SER A 250 9.43 -8.44 -11.05
N LEU A 251 9.73 -9.22 -12.10
CA LEU A 251 10.65 -8.82 -13.16
C LEU A 251 10.15 -7.59 -13.93
N PHE A 252 8.87 -7.57 -14.28
CA PHE A 252 8.27 -6.44 -15.01
C PHE A 252 8.31 -5.15 -14.19
N TRP A 253 7.87 -5.20 -12.93
CA TRP A 253 7.86 -4.03 -12.07
C TRP A 253 9.25 -3.50 -11.77
N ARG A 254 10.21 -4.39 -11.56
CA ARG A 254 11.63 -4.01 -11.39
C ARG A 254 12.22 -3.38 -12.65
N PHE A 255 11.84 -3.90 -13.84
CA PHE A 255 12.25 -3.30 -15.10
C PHE A 255 11.69 -1.87 -15.24
N LEU A 256 10.41 -1.65 -14.92
CA LEU A 256 9.81 -0.33 -14.95
C LEU A 256 10.48 0.62 -13.95
N SER A 257 10.65 0.20 -12.70
CA SER A 257 11.30 1.02 -11.66
C SER A 257 12.77 1.35 -11.99
N ALA A 258 13.46 0.52 -12.75
CA ALA A 258 14.83 0.81 -13.19
C ALA A 258 14.89 1.76 -14.40
N LYS A 259 13.74 2.01 -15.06
CA LYS A 259 13.64 2.89 -16.24
C LYS A 259 13.21 4.31 -15.85
N GLU A 260 12.46 4.46 -14.77
CA GLU A 260 12.04 5.73 -14.17
C GLU A 260 13.16 6.37 -13.35
#